data_1868966261d0f2c459bd0431d948f62c
#
_entry.id   1868966261d0f2c459bd0431d948f62c
#
_cell.length_a   1.000
_cell.length_b   1.000
_cell.length_c   1.000
_cell.angle_alpha   90.00
_cell.angle_beta   90.00
_cell.angle_gamma   90.00
#
_symmetry.space_group_name_H-M   'P 1'
#
loop_
_entity.id
_entity.type
_entity.pdbx_description
1 polymer ?
#
loop_
_entity_poly.entity_id
_entity_poly.type
_entity_poly.pdbx_seq_one_letter_code
_entity_poly.pdbx_strand_id
1 'polypeptide(L)'
;MEVFREIGSIPSYDDSIVTIGTFDGCHRGHQDIIKKVIYNAQLNNTKSILITFDPHPRHVLQPENKIPMLMHIERKLNFLKSFNLDAVLVIPFDEVFSKLTAYDFLNSIILKHLNASEIIVGYDHHFGYNREGSPEFLKNLAKEKKYKVEIVEPIKDQDMIISSTHIRQTIQNGFVRRASFELGWVFGFEAEVVAGSGRGKELGYPTANFVPIEKNQLIPANGVYFIRGRINSINLYGMCNLGVRPTFNEIDFVMEVHFFKGMVNDIYGKTITVEFLERVRDEKKFSSPKELIKQLEKDK
;
A
#
# COMPACT_ATOMS: atom_id res chain seq x y z
N MET A 1 11.88 -1.36 15.65
CA MET A 1 11.98 -1.83 14.24
C MET A 1 13.08 -1.05 13.55
N GLU A 2 14.15 -1.72 13.19
CA GLU A 2 15.23 -1.19 12.36
C GLU A 2 14.93 -1.39 10.88
N VAL A 3 15.42 -0.51 10.01
CA VAL A 3 15.20 -0.58 8.56
C VAL A 3 16.53 -0.61 7.84
N PHE A 4 16.77 -1.66 7.09
CA PHE A 4 17.96 -1.87 6.27
C PHE A 4 17.59 -1.82 4.79
N ARG A 5 18.39 -1.13 3.97
CA ARG A 5 18.12 -0.96 2.53
C ARG A 5 19.12 -1.68 1.62
N GLU A 6 20.07 -2.37 2.24
CA GLU A 6 21.07 -3.19 1.57
C GLU A 6 21.28 -4.47 2.36
N ILE A 7 21.48 -5.59 1.68
CA ILE A 7 21.69 -6.89 2.32
C ILE A 7 22.91 -6.84 3.25
N GLY A 8 24.00 -6.19 2.83
CA GLY A 8 25.21 -6.06 3.62
C GLY A 8 25.11 -5.15 4.85
N SER A 9 24.06 -4.33 4.96
CA SER A 9 23.88 -3.42 6.08
C SER A 9 23.11 -4.04 7.27
N ILE A 10 22.36 -5.12 7.04
CA ILE A 10 21.70 -5.84 8.13
C ILE A 10 22.72 -6.70 8.89
N PRO A 11 22.77 -6.61 10.23
CA PRO A 11 23.70 -7.41 11.00
C PRO A 11 23.36 -8.90 10.90
N SER A 12 24.35 -9.75 11.08
CA SER A 12 24.12 -11.17 11.29
C SER A 12 23.54 -11.38 12.70
N TYR A 13 22.45 -12.11 12.77
CA TYR A 13 21.82 -12.49 14.05
C TYR A 13 22.19 -13.94 14.39
N ASP A 14 22.12 -14.29 15.67
CA ASP A 14 22.36 -15.68 16.12
C ASP A 14 21.24 -16.59 15.62
N ASP A 15 20.01 -16.07 15.53
CA ASP A 15 18.84 -16.76 15.01
C ASP A 15 17.77 -15.76 14.60
N SER A 16 16.97 -16.12 13.59
CA SER A 16 15.87 -15.27 13.14
C SER A 16 14.68 -16.06 12.59
N ILE A 17 13.51 -15.43 12.64
CA ILE A 17 12.29 -15.88 11.97
C ILE A 17 11.96 -14.86 10.89
N VAL A 18 11.83 -15.35 9.67
CA VAL A 18 11.81 -14.49 8.47
C VAL A 18 10.51 -14.66 7.70
N THR A 19 9.99 -13.58 7.19
CA THR A 19 8.99 -13.59 6.12
C THR A 19 9.46 -12.78 4.92
N ILE A 20 8.98 -13.16 3.73
CA ILE A 20 9.41 -12.58 2.46
C ILE A 20 8.16 -12.24 1.63
N GLY A 21 8.12 -11.06 1.05
CA GLY A 21 7.02 -10.68 0.17
C GLY A 21 7.04 -9.22 -0.25
N THR A 22 6.23 -8.88 -1.22
CA THR A 22 6.03 -7.48 -1.63
C THR A 22 5.23 -6.70 -0.60
N PHE A 23 4.36 -7.37 0.14
CA PHE A 23 3.47 -6.80 1.15
C PHE A 23 2.74 -5.52 0.67
N ASP A 24 2.38 -5.48 -0.63
CA ASP A 24 1.70 -4.30 -1.16
C ASP A 24 0.31 -4.17 -0.55
N GLY A 25 0.07 -2.99 0.05
CA GLY A 25 -1.14 -2.69 0.80
C GLY A 25 -1.18 -3.26 2.22
N CYS A 26 -0.22 -4.08 2.66
CA CYS A 26 -0.21 -4.68 4.01
C CYS A 26 -1.61 -5.11 4.48
N HIS A 27 -2.39 -5.77 3.60
CA HIS A 27 -3.76 -6.20 3.88
C HIS A 27 -3.84 -7.24 5.00
N ARG A 28 -5.05 -7.56 5.47
CA ARG A 28 -5.27 -8.44 6.62
C ARG A 28 -4.52 -9.78 6.52
N GLY A 29 -4.43 -10.38 5.32
CA GLY A 29 -3.62 -11.60 5.12
C GLY A 29 -2.12 -11.37 5.35
N HIS A 30 -1.57 -10.25 4.88
CA HIS A 30 -0.20 -9.85 5.17
C HIS A 30 0.02 -9.60 6.67
N GLN A 31 -0.93 -8.92 7.32
CA GLN A 31 -0.85 -8.64 8.76
C GLN A 31 -0.86 -9.92 9.60
N ASP A 32 -1.57 -10.95 9.16
CA ASP A 32 -1.59 -12.25 9.85
C ASP A 32 -0.23 -12.94 9.78
N ILE A 33 0.41 -12.95 8.60
CA ILE A 33 1.78 -13.44 8.42
C ILE A 33 2.75 -12.69 9.35
N ILE A 34 2.67 -11.36 9.37
CA ILE A 34 3.55 -10.51 10.19
C ILE A 34 3.39 -10.82 11.67
N LYS A 35 2.15 -10.95 12.14
CA LYS A 35 1.86 -11.30 13.55
C LYS A 35 2.41 -12.67 13.92
N LYS A 36 2.33 -13.65 13.03
CA LYS A 36 2.91 -14.99 13.27
C LYS A 36 4.43 -14.94 13.38
N VAL A 37 5.10 -14.20 12.49
CA VAL A 37 6.56 -13.99 12.56
C VAL A 37 6.96 -13.42 13.91
N ILE A 38 6.27 -12.36 14.35
CA ILE A 38 6.55 -11.71 15.63
C ILE A 38 6.29 -12.65 16.81
N TYR A 39 5.14 -13.34 16.78
CA TYR A 39 4.77 -14.28 17.84
C TYR A 39 5.77 -15.42 17.97
N ASN A 40 6.15 -16.07 16.86
CA ASN A 40 7.11 -17.16 16.87
C ASN A 40 8.50 -16.68 17.29
N ALA A 41 8.93 -15.48 16.86
CA ALA A 41 10.20 -14.89 17.27
C ALA A 41 10.25 -14.62 18.77
N GLN A 42 9.18 -14.11 19.36
CA GLN A 42 9.07 -13.88 20.81
C GLN A 42 9.11 -15.21 21.59
N LEU A 43 8.39 -16.25 21.12
CA LEU A 43 8.40 -17.56 21.77
C LEU A 43 9.78 -18.22 21.79
N ASN A 44 10.55 -18.04 20.71
CA ASN A 44 11.87 -18.64 20.58
C ASN A 44 13.01 -17.71 21.03
N ASN A 45 12.69 -16.50 21.50
CA ASN A 45 13.68 -15.45 21.86
C ASN A 45 14.66 -15.14 20.73
N THR A 46 14.13 -15.04 19.50
CA THR A 46 14.87 -14.76 18.27
C THR A 46 14.42 -13.44 17.63
N LYS A 47 15.02 -13.06 16.49
CA LYS A 47 14.68 -11.84 15.77
C LYS A 47 13.57 -12.06 14.74
N SER A 48 12.61 -11.15 14.71
CA SER A 48 11.53 -11.10 13.71
C SER A 48 11.94 -10.20 12.54
N ILE A 49 12.06 -10.77 11.34
CA ILE A 49 12.57 -10.05 10.15
C ILE A 49 11.55 -10.15 9.02
N LEU A 50 11.20 -8.99 8.45
CA LEU A 50 10.42 -8.93 7.21
C LEU A 50 11.31 -8.49 6.06
N ILE A 51 11.31 -9.24 4.97
CA ILE A 51 11.99 -8.88 3.72
C ILE A 51 10.94 -8.39 2.73
N THR A 52 11.20 -7.20 2.18
CA THR A 52 10.38 -6.64 1.09
C THR A 52 11.28 -6.02 0.03
N PHE A 53 10.69 -5.53 -1.05
CA PHE A 53 11.39 -5.08 -2.23
C PHE A 53 10.96 -3.66 -2.62
N ASP A 54 11.92 -2.87 -3.07
CA ASP A 54 11.68 -1.54 -3.65
C ASP A 54 12.70 -1.27 -4.78
N PRO A 55 12.24 -0.94 -6.01
CA PRO A 55 10.85 -0.86 -6.46
C PRO A 55 10.11 -2.21 -6.43
N HIS A 56 8.78 -2.17 -6.58
CA HIS A 56 7.96 -3.37 -6.66
C HIS A 56 8.43 -4.27 -7.82
N PRO A 57 8.63 -5.59 -7.64
CA PRO A 57 9.18 -6.49 -8.66
C PRO A 57 8.50 -6.39 -10.02
N ARG A 58 7.17 -6.24 -10.08
CA ARG A 58 6.45 -6.08 -11.35
C ARG A 58 6.80 -4.79 -12.09
N HIS A 59 7.26 -3.74 -11.39
CA HIS A 59 7.67 -2.49 -12.05
C HIS A 59 9.00 -2.64 -12.82
N VAL A 60 9.83 -3.59 -12.40
CA VAL A 60 11.10 -3.93 -13.09
C VAL A 60 10.86 -4.98 -14.15
N LEU A 61 10.11 -6.04 -13.82
CA LEU A 61 9.87 -7.16 -14.74
C LEU A 61 8.88 -6.83 -15.87
N GLN A 62 7.99 -5.86 -15.66
CA GLN A 62 6.96 -5.43 -16.62
C GLN A 62 6.90 -3.90 -16.68
N PRO A 63 7.96 -3.22 -17.14
CA PRO A 63 8.06 -1.74 -17.08
C PRO A 63 6.98 -1.04 -17.89
N GLU A 64 6.51 -1.65 -18.99
CA GLU A 64 5.43 -1.13 -19.82
C GLU A 64 4.02 -1.32 -19.21
N ASN A 65 3.89 -2.19 -18.21
CA ASN A 65 2.62 -2.48 -17.56
C ASN A 65 2.75 -2.42 -16.02
N LYS A 66 3.11 -1.23 -15.54
CA LYS A 66 3.26 -0.98 -14.10
C LYS A 66 1.92 -1.06 -13.39
N ILE A 67 1.84 -1.89 -12.36
CA ILE A 67 0.65 -1.93 -11.51
C ILE A 67 0.57 -0.68 -10.63
N PRO A 68 -0.63 -0.11 -10.42
CA PRO A 68 -0.79 0.95 -9.44
C PRO A 68 -0.61 0.40 -8.02
N MET A 69 0.13 1.12 -7.18
CA MET A 69 0.51 0.70 -5.83
C MET A 69 -0.60 0.98 -4.83
N LEU A 70 -0.91 -0.01 -3.99
CA LEU A 70 -1.79 0.16 -2.84
C LEU A 70 -1.11 0.98 -1.73
N MET A 71 0.20 0.75 -1.56
CA MET A 71 0.98 1.39 -0.52
C MET A 71 2.46 1.49 -0.95
N HIS A 72 2.97 2.70 -1.03
CA HIS A 72 4.38 2.96 -1.33
C HIS A 72 5.28 2.63 -0.14
N ILE A 73 6.59 2.49 -0.40
CA ILE A 73 7.54 1.92 0.57
C ILE A 73 7.60 2.72 1.88
N GLU A 74 7.66 4.04 1.84
CA GLU A 74 7.77 4.85 3.07
C GLU A 74 6.53 4.70 3.97
N ARG A 75 5.35 4.72 3.35
CA ARG A 75 4.09 4.48 4.07
C ARG A 75 4.03 3.05 4.63
N LYS A 76 4.50 2.06 3.87
CA LYS A 76 4.61 0.66 4.33
C LYS A 76 5.51 0.55 5.55
N LEU A 77 6.69 1.15 5.52
CA LEU A 77 7.62 1.14 6.64
C LEU A 77 7.02 1.82 7.89
N ASN A 78 6.32 2.94 7.70
CA ASN A 78 5.62 3.61 8.80
C ASN A 78 4.47 2.76 9.36
N PHE A 79 3.74 2.05 8.52
CA PHE A 79 2.69 1.12 8.94
C PHE A 79 3.27 -0.07 9.72
N LEU A 80 4.37 -0.66 9.24
CA LEU A 80 5.05 -1.79 9.87
C LEU A 80 5.63 -1.46 11.26
N LYS A 81 5.99 -0.20 11.52
CA LYS A 81 6.45 0.23 12.87
C LYS A 81 5.44 -0.09 13.97
N SER A 82 4.14 -0.09 13.66
CA SER A 82 3.08 -0.38 14.63
C SER A 82 3.00 -1.85 15.06
N PHE A 83 3.69 -2.76 14.36
CA PHE A 83 3.65 -4.21 14.65
C PHE A 83 4.75 -4.69 15.60
N ASN A 84 5.75 -3.86 15.92
CA ASN A 84 6.89 -4.25 16.75
C ASN A 84 7.79 -5.36 16.16
N LEU A 85 7.92 -5.40 14.82
CA LEU A 85 8.98 -6.17 14.17
C LEU A 85 10.37 -5.69 14.67
N ASP A 86 11.34 -6.60 14.77
CA ASP A 86 12.72 -6.19 15.08
C ASP A 86 13.35 -5.48 13.89
N ALA A 87 13.24 -6.07 12.69
CA ALA A 87 13.87 -5.53 11.48
C ALA A 87 13.02 -5.67 10.22
N VAL A 88 13.21 -4.74 9.29
CA VAL A 88 12.74 -4.82 7.91
C VAL A 88 13.94 -4.65 6.97
N LEU A 89 14.15 -5.62 6.09
CA LEU A 89 15.11 -5.54 5.00
C LEU A 89 14.37 -5.16 3.72
N VAL A 90 14.65 -3.98 3.19
CA VAL A 90 14.15 -3.51 1.89
C VAL A 90 15.24 -3.81 0.86
N ILE A 91 15.03 -4.81 0.02
CA ILE A 91 16.01 -5.16 -1.01
C ILE A 91 15.75 -4.33 -2.27
N PRO A 92 16.75 -3.60 -2.79
CA PRO A 92 16.67 -2.99 -4.11
C PRO A 92 16.41 -4.06 -5.17
N PHE A 93 15.22 -4.00 -5.80
CA PHE A 93 14.86 -4.97 -6.82
C PHE A 93 15.18 -4.42 -8.20
N ASP A 94 16.21 -4.96 -8.83
CA ASP A 94 16.66 -4.60 -10.16
C ASP A 94 16.73 -5.83 -11.10
N GLU A 95 17.17 -5.63 -12.34
CA GLU A 95 17.30 -6.70 -13.30
C GLU A 95 18.35 -7.76 -12.90
N VAL A 96 19.38 -7.37 -12.15
CA VAL A 96 20.43 -8.30 -11.68
C VAL A 96 19.85 -9.18 -10.58
N PHE A 97 19.21 -8.57 -9.58
CA PHE A 97 18.55 -9.30 -8.50
C PHE A 97 17.43 -10.21 -9.01
N SER A 98 16.70 -9.78 -10.05
CA SER A 98 15.60 -10.57 -10.63
C SER A 98 16.03 -11.90 -11.23
N LYS A 99 17.33 -12.06 -11.56
CA LYS A 99 17.93 -13.29 -12.11
C LYS A 99 18.47 -14.23 -11.03
N LEU A 100 18.42 -13.82 -9.77
CA LEU A 100 18.87 -14.66 -8.67
C LEU A 100 17.93 -15.86 -8.51
N THR A 101 18.51 -17.06 -8.46
CA THR A 101 17.71 -18.29 -8.28
C THR A 101 17.07 -18.34 -6.88
N ALA A 102 15.98 -19.09 -6.75
CA ALA A 102 15.36 -19.28 -5.44
C ALA A 102 16.32 -19.95 -4.46
N TYR A 103 17.14 -20.88 -4.94
CA TYR A 103 18.15 -21.55 -4.13
C TYR A 103 19.21 -20.58 -3.62
N ASP A 104 19.79 -19.74 -4.50
CA ASP A 104 20.83 -18.80 -4.12
C ASP A 104 20.31 -17.73 -3.18
N PHE A 105 19.11 -17.19 -3.44
CA PHE A 105 18.45 -16.24 -2.55
C PHE A 105 18.24 -16.84 -1.16
N LEU A 106 17.66 -18.04 -1.09
CA LEU A 106 17.40 -18.72 0.17
C LEU A 106 18.70 -19.03 0.92
N ASN A 107 19.67 -19.66 0.24
CA ASN A 107 20.88 -20.15 0.88
C ASN A 107 21.83 -19.02 1.30
N SER A 108 22.00 -18.01 0.45
CA SER A 108 22.99 -16.94 0.70
C SER A 108 22.46 -15.83 1.57
N ILE A 109 21.19 -15.46 1.42
CA ILE A 109 20.60 -14.33 2.14
C ILE A 109 19.85 -14.81 3.36
N ILE A 110 18.88 -15.71 3.19
CA ILE A 110 17.97 -16.10 4.26
C ILE A 110 18.67 -16.98 5.31
N LEU A 111 19.33 -18.05 4.84
CA LEU A 111 19.93 -19.03 5.77
C LEU A 111 21.31 -18.60 6.24
N LYS A 112 22.17 -18.14 5.34
CA LYS A 112 23.56 -17.84 5.69
C LYS A 112 23.73 -16.45 6.31
N HIS A 113 23.08 -15.43 5.75
CA HIS A 113 23.26 -14.04 6.22
C HIS A 113 22.33 -13.69 7.37
N LEU A 114 21.04 -14.05 7.30
CA LEU A 114 20.06 -13.77 8.33
C LEU A 114 19.94 -14.89 9.39
N ASN A 115 20.62 -16.03 9.16
CA ASN A 115 20.58 -17.20 10.05
C ASN A 115 19.15 -17.64 10.42
N ALA A 116 18.28 -17.72 9.41
CA ALA A 116 16.86 -18.02 9.64
C ALA A 116 16.65 -19.48 10.07
N SER A 117 16.11 -19.70 11.24
CA SER A 117 15.65 -21.01 11.73
C SER A 117 14.23 -21.33 11.32
N GLU A 118 13.43 -20.32 10.97
CA GLU A 118 12.05 -20.49 10.50
C GLU A 118 11.70 -19.46 9.42
N ILE A 119 10.98 -19.92 8.40
CA ILE A 119 10.47 -19.10 7.31
C ILE A 119 8.96 -19.22 7.28
N ILE A 120 8.26 -18.07 7.39
CA ILE A 120 6.79 -18.00 7.39
C ILE A 120 6.33 -17.27 6.13
N VAL A 121 5.55 -17.92 5.28
CA VAL A 121 5.08 -17.36 4.00
C VAL A 121 3.60 -17.65 3.78
N GLY A 122 2.98 -16.88 2.89
CA GLY A 122 1.62 -17.17 2.44
C GLY A 122 1.56 -18.37 1.50
N TYR A 123 0.39 -18.96 1.36
CA TYR A 123 0.13 -20.16 0.56
C TYR A 123 0.47 -19.99 -0.94
N ASP A 124 0.37 -18.78 -1.49
CA ASP A 124 0.61 -18.43 -2.89
C ASP A 124 1.97 -17.76 -3.12
N HIS A 125 2.86 -17.81 -2.12
CA HIS A 125 4.15 -17.14 -2.17
C HIS A 125 5.07 -17.76 -3.22
N HIS A 126 5.67 -16.90 -4.06
CA HIS A 126 6.67 -17.29 -5.03
C HIS A 126 7.82 -16.27 -5.07
N PHE A 127 9.04 -16.77 -5.24
CA PHE A 127 10.25 -15.95 -5.30
C PHE A 127 11.32 -16.58 -6.21
N GLY A 128 12.44 -15.89 -6.38
CA GLY A 128 13.53 -16.33 -7.25
C GLY A 128 13.21 -16.19 -8.74
N TYR A 129 14.23 -16.45 -9.56
CA TYR A 129 14.12 -16.34 -11.00
C TYR A 129 12.98 -17.23 -11.53
N ASN A 130 12.19 -16.70 -12.46
CA ASN A 130 11.02 -17.39 -13.02
C ASN A 130 10.01 -17.93 -11.97
N ARG A 131 10.00 -17.36 -10.74
CA ARG A 131 9.09 -17.79 -9.67
C ARG A 131 9.28 -19.27 -9.27
N GLU A 132 10.46 -19.83 -9.42
CA GLU A 132 10.75 -21.25 -9.14
C GLU A 132 10.65 -21.60 -7.64
N GLY A 133 10.88 -20.63 -6.76
CA GLY A 133 10.68 -20.77 -5.31
C GLY A 133 9.21 -20.72 -4.96
N SER A 134 8.69 -21.80 -4.35
CA SER A 134 7.31 -21.96 -3.91
C SER A 134 7.26 -22.44 -2.45
N PRO A 135 6.11 -22.43 -1.80
CA PRO A 135 5.95 -23.06 -0.48
C PRO A 135 6.43 -24.52 -0.45
N GLU A 136 6.19 -25.28 -1.52
CA GLU A 136 6.65 -26.65 -1.64
C GLU A 136 8.17 -26.75 -1.78
N PHE A 137 8.77 -25.88 -2.60
CA PHE A 137 10.22 -25.76 -2.72
C PHE A 137 10.85 -25.50 -1.34
N LEU A 138 10.33 -24.57 -0.57
CA LEU A 138 10.80 -24.28 0.79
C LEU A 138 10.70 -25.51 1.70
N LYS A 139 9.56 -26.22 1.70
CA LYS A 139 9.36 -27.43 2.51
C LYS A 139 10.32 -28.55 2.14
N ASN A 140 10.59 -28.73 0.86
CA ASN A 140 11.49 -29.79 0.41
C ASN A 140 12.93 -29.48 0.83
N LEU A 141 13.39 -28.26 0.66
CA LEU A 141 14.73 -27.86 1.05
C LEU A 141 14.93 -27.80 2.57
N ALA A 142 13.87 -27.52 3.32
CA ALA A 142 13.89 -27.50 4.79
C ALA A 142 14.32 -28.85 5.40
N LYS A 143 13.98 -29.97 4.75
CA LYS A 143 14.38 -31.32 5.19
C LYS A 143 15.90 -31.51 5.19
N GLU A 144 16.59 -30.83 4.24
CA GLU A 144 18.05 -30.92 4.09
C GLU A 144 18.79 -29.87 4.92
N LYS A 145 18.27 -28.66 4.99
CA LYS A 145 18.94 -27.48 5.53
C LYS A 145 18.58 -27.15 6.99
N LYS A 146 17.72 -27.96 7.62
CA LYS A 146 17.36 -27.88 9.07
C LYS A 146 16.72 -26.56 9.50
N TYR A 147 15.89 -25.95 8.67
CA TYR A 147 15.02 -24.84 9.07
C TYR A 147 13.54 -25.27 9.04
N LYS A 148 12.68 -24.51 9.69
CA LYS A 148 11.23 -24.74 9.68
C LYS A 148 10.56 -23.90 8.62
N VAL A 149 9.44 -24.39 8.08
CA VAL A 149 8.57 -23.63 7.17
C VAL A 149 7.14 -23.67 7.68
N GLU A 150 6.56 -22.52 7.93
CA GLU A 150 5.14 -22.36 8.18
C GLU A 150 4.48 -21.71 6.96
N ILE A 151 3.40 -22.30 6.48
CA ILE A 151 2.58 -21.76 5.40
C ILE A 151 1.29 -21.24 6.00
N VAL A 152 1.04 -19.96 5.82
CA VAL A 152 -0.16 -19.29 6.33
C VAL A 152 -1.27 -19.38 5.30
N GLU A 153 -2.41 -19.91 5.73
CA GLU A 153 -3.60 -20.00 4.90
C GLU A 153 -4.19 -18.61 4.58
N PRO A 154 -4.86 -18.45 3.42
CA PRO A 154 -5.42 -17.17 3.04
C PRO A 154 -6.56 -16.75 3.96
N ILE A 155 -6.59 -15.49 4.33
CA ILE A 155 -7.78 -14.91 4.96
C ILE A 155 -8.87 -14.77 3.92
N LYS A 156 -10.04 -15.29 4.23
CA LYS A 156 -11.24 -15.17 3.39
C LYS A 156 -12.26 -14.25 4.07
N ASP A 157 -12.99 -13.55 3.26
CA ASP A 157 -14.23 -12.90 3.68
C ASP A 157 -15.37 -13.51 2.85
N GLN A 158 -16.25 -14.25 3.51
CA GLN A 158 -17.14 -15.21 2.87
C GLN A 158 -16.30 -16.21 2.03
N ASP A 159 -16.53 -16.30 0.72
CA ASP A 159 -15.79 -17.18 -0.18
C ASP A 159 -14.64 -16.49 -0.92
N MET A 160 -14.44 -15.19 -0.71
CA MET A 160 -13.43 -14.40 -1.42
C MET A 160 -12.13 -14.31 -0.65
N ILE A 161 -11.02 -14.67 -1.32
CA ILE A 161 -9.67 -14.52 -0.76
C ILE A 161 -9.28 -13.03 -0.79
N ILE A 162 -8.86 -12.51 0.35
CA ILE A 162 -8.30 -11.17 0.48
C ILE A 162 -6.90 -11.17 -0.13
N SER A 163 -6.72 -10.42 -1.23
CA SER A 163 -5.45 -10.31 -1.93
C SER A 163 -5.23 -8.89 -2.46
N SER A 164 -3.98 -8.50 -2.68
CA SER A 164 -3.65 -7.18 -3.25
C SER A 164 -4.31 -6.95 -4.62
N THR A 165 -4.45 -8.00 -5.44
CA THR A 165 -5.11 -7.92 -6.76
C THR A 165 -6.60 -7.63 -6.62
N HIS A 166 -7.29 -8.37 -5.74
CA HIS A 166 -8.70 -8.15 -5.48
C HIS A 166 -8.96 -6.74 -4.91
N ILE A 167 -8.15 -6.32 -3.94
CA ILE A 167 -8.28 -4.99 -3.32
C ILE A 167 -8.08 -3.86 -4.34
N ARG A 168 -7.11 -3.99 -5.28
CA ARG A 168 -6.95 -3.01 -6.35
C ARG A 168 -8.22 -2.87 -7.19
N GLN A 169 -8.80 -3.99 -7.60
CA GLN A 169 -10.06 -3.98 -8.37
C GLN A 169 -11.20 -3.35 -7.58
N THR A 170 -11.32 -3.67 -6.30
CA THR A 170 -12.33 -3.11 -5.40
C THR A 170 -12.21 -1.58 -5.31
N ILE A 171 -10.98 -1.04 -5.19
CA ILE A 171 -10.73 0.41 -5.18
C ILE A 171 -11.00 1.03 -6.56
N GLN A 172 -10.52 0.40 -7.64
CA GLN A 172 -10.75 0.86 -9.01
C GLN A 172 -12.23 0.89 -9.40
N ASN A 173 -13.06 0.10 -8.73
CA ASN A 173 -14.52 0.12 -8.85
C ASN A 173 -15.19 1.12 -7.89
N GLY A 174 -14.41 1.84 -7.07
CA GLY A 174 -14.91 2.86 -6.15
C GLY A 174 -15.38 2.34 -4.79
N PHE A 175 -15.26 1.06 -4.50
CA PHE A 175 -15.68 0.46 -3.22
C PHE A 175 -14.63 0.64 -2.11
N VAL A 176 -14.26 1.90 -1.84
CA VAL A 176 -13.17 2.25 -0.91
C VAL A 176 -13.41 1.79 0.52
N ARG A 177 -14.66 1.78 0.99
CA ARG A 177 -15.02 1.29 2.32
C ARG A 177 -14.80 -0.22 2.43
N ARG A 178 -15.20 -0.97 1.41
CA ARG A 178 -14.98 -2.41 1.32
C ARG A 178 -13.48 -2.73 1.29
N ALA A 179 -12.73 -2.02 0.44
CA ALA A 179 -11.26 -2.15 0.37
C ALA A 179 -10.59 -1.84 1.71
N SER A 180 -11.03 -0.81 2.43
CA SER A 180 -10.51 -0.47 3.77
C SER A 180 -10.75 -1.58 4.79
N PHE A 181 -11.89 -2.26 4.74
CA PHE A 181 -12.16 -3.43 5.57
C PHE A 181 -11.18 -4.57 5.27
N GLU A 182 -10.93 -4.87 4.00
CA GLU A 182 -10.00 -5.94 3.59
C GLU A 182 -8.53 -5.58 3.86
N LEU A 183 -8.19 -4.31 3.74
CA LEU A 183 -6.89 -3.77 4.11
C LEU A 183 -6.65 -3.81 5.63
N GLY A 184 -7.69 -3.67 6.44
CA GLY A 184 -7.56 -3.48 7.89
C GLY A 184 -7.10 -2.08 8.29
N TRP A 185 -7.10 -1.14 7.35
CA TRP A 185 -6.80 0.29 7.53
C TRP A 185 -7.53 1.11 6.45
N VAL A 186 -7.78 2.39 6.72
CA VAL A 186 -8.53 3.25 5.79
C VAL A 186 -7.68 3.55 4.56
N PHE A 187 -8.14 3.14 3.37
CA PHE A 187 -7.43 3.38 2.12
C PHE A 187 -7.21 4.89 1.90
N GLY A 188 -6.00 5.23 1.53
CA GLY A 188 -5.60 6.60 1.27
C GLY A 188 -4.12 6.69 0.91
N PHE A 189 -3.65 7.88 0.61
CA PHE A 189 -2.28 8.17 0.20
C PHE A 189 -1.88 9.60 0.52
N GLU A 190 -0.61 9.92 0.35
CA GLU A 190 -0.08 11.26 0.51
C GLU A 190 -0.22 12.05 -0.78
N ALA A 191 -0.70 13.29 -0.66
CA ALA A 191 -0.88 14.21 -1.76
C ALA A 191 -0.36 15.61 -1.41
N GLU A 192 0.15 16.31 -2.39
CA GLU A 192 0.46 17.73 -2.29
C GLU A 192 -0.79 18.56 -2.58
N VAL A 193 -1.00 19.58 -1.78
CA VAL A 193 -2.12 20.52 -1.95
C VAL A 193 -1.69 21.65 -2.88
N VAL A 194 -2.30 21.73 -4.06
CA VAL A 194 -2.00 22.75 -5.06
C VAL A 194 -3.19 23.68 -5.27
N ALA A 195 -2.92 24.89 -5.77
CA ALA A 195 -3.95 25.85 -6.08
C ALA A 195 -4.87 25.32 -7.19
N GLY A 196 -6.18 25.45 -7.01
CA GLY A 196 -7.18 25.15 -8.02
C GLY A 196 -7.57 26.36 -8.86
N SER A 197 -8.57 26.18 -9.73
CA SER A 197 -9.09 27.25 -10.60
C SER A 197 -9.82 28.41 -9.86
N GLY A 198 -10.04 28.28 -8.55
CA GLY A 198 -10.70 29.26 -7.72
C GLY A 198 -12.23 29.35 -7.86
N ARG A 199 -12.84 28.63 -8.81
CA ARG A 199 -14.29 28.66 -9.09
C ARG A 199 -15.16 28.29 -7.88
N GLY A 200 -14.69 27.34 -7.05
CA GLY A 200 -15.42 26.93 -5.85
C GLY A 200 -15.57 28.04 -4.81
N LYS A 201 -14.58 28.97 -4.72
CA LYS A 201 -14.61 30.09 -3.80
C LYS A 201 -15.77 31.05 -4.11
N GLU A 202 -16.04 31.31 -5.38
CA GLU A 202 -17.14 32.19 -5.84
C GLU A 202 -18.50 31.58 -5.51
N LEU A 203 -18.59 30.26 -5.38
CA LEU A 203 -19.81 29.53 -5.07
C LEU A 203 -20.00 29.29 -3.56
N GLY A 204 -19.09 29.78 -2.70
CA GLY A 204 -19.13 29.53 -1.26
C GLY A 204 -18.58 28.17 -0.83
N TYR A 205 -18.00 27.41 -1.76
CA TYR A 205 -17.37 26.09 -1.53
C TYR A 205 -15.90 26.14 -1.96
N PRO A 206 -15.02 26.78 -1.17
CA PRO A 206 -13.60 26.85 -1.52
C PRO A 206 -13.03 25.43 -1.63
N THR A 207 -12.32 25.18 -2.73
CA THR A 207 -11.69 23.91 -3.05
C THR A 207 -10.18 24.06 -3.22
N ALA A 208 -9.45 22.99 -2.94
CA ALA A 208 -8.05 22.83 -3.28
C ALA A 208 -7.89 21.60 -4.19
N ASN A 209 -6.92 21.63 -5.09
CA ASN A 209 -6.56 20.46 -5.87
C ASN A 209 -5.48 19.67 -5.13
N PHE A 210 -5.54 18.37 -5.25
CA PHE A 210 -4.61 17.47 -4.64
C PHE A 210 -3.91 16.66 -5.72
N VAL A 211 -2.60 16.56 -5.63
CA VAL A 211 -1.78 15.76 -6.55
C VAL A 211 -1.09 14.66 -5.74
N PRO A 212 -1.32 13.39 -6.06
CA PRO A 212 -0.60 12.30 -5.40
C PRO A 212 0.91 12.52 -5.52
N ILE A 213 1.64 12.34 -4.41
CA ILE A 213 3.10 12.49 -4.41
C ILE A 213 3.74 11.41 -5.27
N GLU A 214 3.20 10.21 -5.21
CA GLU A 214 3.74 9.06 -5.89
C GLU A 214 3.06 8.81 -7.25
N LYS A 215 3.86 8.74 -8.32
CA LYS A 215 3.36 8.63 -9.70
C LYS A 215 2.50 7.39 -9.97
N ASN A 216 2.82 6.28 -9.33
CA ASN A 216 2.11 5.00 -9.53
C ASN A 216 1.09 4.73 -8.42
N GLN A 217 0.58 5.78 -7.76
CA GLN A 217 -0.43 5.64 -6.72
C GLN A 217 -1.74 5.11 -7.31
N LEU A 218 -2.32 4.10 -6.67
CA LEU A 218 -3.67 3.64 -7.00
C LEU A 218 -4.69 4.73 -6.63
N ILE A 219 -5.49 5.11 -7.62
CA ILE A 219 -6.57 6.09 -7.47
C ILE A 219 -7.92 5.35 -7.58
N PRO A 220 -8.91 5.69 -6.73
CA PRO A 220 -10.25 5.14 -6.85
C PRO A 220 -10.95 5.55 -8.17
N ALA A 221 -12.07 4.89 -8.48
CA ALA A 221 -12.92 5.28 -9.62
C ALA A 221 -13.33 6.76 -9.53
N ASN A 222 -13.62 7.36 -10.69
CA ASN A 222 -14.21 8.69 -10.73
C ASN A 222 -15.50 8.76 -9.92
N GLY A 223 -15.72 9.87 -9.24
CA GLY A 223 -16.89 10.08 -8.39
C GLY A 223 -16.63 11.04 -7.24
N VAL A 224 -17.64 11.20 -6.40
CA VAL A 224 -17.57 12.03 -5.19
C VAL A 224 -17.41 11.14 -3.99
N TYR A 225 -16.43 11.48 -3.14
CA TYR A 225 -16.06 10.71 -1.96
C TYR A 225 -16.12 11.56 -0.71
N PHE A 226 -16.57 10.96 0.38
CA PHE A 226 -16.34 11.48 1.72
C PHE A 226 -14.93 11.10 2.13
N ILE A 227 -14.14 12.09 2.54
CA ILE A 227 -12.71 11.90 2.86
C ILE A 227 -12.35 12.47 4.22
N ARG A 228 -11.22 11.98 4.73
CA ARG A 228 -10.50 12.58 5.84
C ARG A 228 -9.10 12.98 5.36
N GLY A 229 -8.80 14.27 5.41
CA GLY A 229 -7.44 14.79 5.26
C GLY A 229 -6.74 14.81 6.62
N ARG A 230 -5.49 14.37 6.70
CA ARG A 230 -4.67 14.44 7.91
C ARG A 230 -3.40 15.24 7.68
N ILE A 231 -3.25 16.30 8.43
CA ILE A 231 -2.07 17.18 8.40
C ILE A 231 -1.66 17.50 9.84
N ASN A 232 -0.40 17.25 10.21
CA ASN A 232 0.15 17.58 11.54
C ASN A 232 -0.79 17.17 12.69
N SER A 233 -1.33 15.96 12.73
CA SER A 233 -2.27 15.47 13.74
C SER A 233 -3.69 16.09 13.71
N ILE A 234 -3.97 16.99 12.77
CA ILE A 234 -5.31 17.56 12.58
C ILE A 234 -6.07 16.74 11.54
N ASN A 235 -7.30 16.36 11.87
CA ASN A 235 -8.22 15.71 10.94
C ASN A 235 -9.16 16.74 10.34
N LEU A 236 -9.20 16.80 9.01
CA LEU A 236 -10.11 17.62 8.22
C LEU A 236 -11.06 16.71 7.46
N TYR A 237 -12.34 16.88 7.60
CA TYR A 237 -13.34 16.11 6.85
C TYR A 237 -13.89 16.94 5.71
N GLY A 238 -14.12 16.28 4.57
CA GLY A 238 -14.57 16.98 3.38
C GLY A 238 -15.05 16.03 2.28
N MET A 239 -15.44 16.63 1.17
CA MET A 239 -15.77 15.93 -0.06
C MET A 239 -14.65 16.08 -1.06
N CYS A 240 -14.34 14.99 -1.73
CA CYS A 240 -13.37 14.91 -2.81
C CYS A 240 -14.07 14.51 -4.11
N ASN A 241 -13.96 15.31 -5.15
CA ASN A 241 -14.34 14.94 -6.49
C ASN A 241 -13.12 14.38 -7.21
N LEU A 242 -13.19 13.12 -7.59
CA LEU A 242 -12.24 12.48 -8.50
C LEU A 242 -12.84 12.49 -9.90
N GLY A 243 -12.17 13.15 -10.83
CA GLY A 243 -12.65 13.25 -12.19
C GLY A 243 -11.53 13.46 -13.19
N VAL A 244 -11.91 13.59 -14.44
CA VAL A 244 -11.01 13.91 -15.54
C VAL A 244 -11.45 15.19 -16.19
N ARG A 245 -10.52 16.09 -16.49
CA ARG A 245 -10.78 17.27 -17.33
C ARG A 245 -10.21 17.01 -18.71
N PRO A 246 -11.04 17.06 -19.76
CA PRO A 246 -10.51 17.08 -21.12
C PRO A 246 -9.77 18.39 -21.33
N THR A 247 -8.48 18.32 -21.55
CA THR A 247 -7.63 19.40 -22.05
C THR A 247 -7.34 19.16 -23.53
N PHE A 248 -6.81 20.15 -24.25
CA PHE A 248 -6.68 20.12 -25.71
C PHE A 248 -5.83 18.96 -26.26
N ASN A 249 -4.99 18.28 -25.42
CA ASN A 249 -4.14 17.16 -25.85
C ASN A 249 -4.02 16.02 -24.82
N GLU A 250 -4.56 16.14 -23.61
CA GLU A 250 -4.43 15.13 -22.55
C GLU A 250 -5.69 15.08 -21.68
N ILE A 251 -5.89 13.94 -21.06
CA ILE A 251 -6.95 13.76 -20.05
C ILE A 251 -6.29 13.97 -18.70
N ASP A 252 -6.45 15.16 -18.13
CA ASP A 252 -5.91 15.47 -16.81
C ASP A 252 -6.79 14.89 -15.70
N PHE A 253 -6.20 14.06 -14.87
CA PHE A 253 -6.81 13.61 -13.63
C PHE A 253 -6.89 14.78 -12.65
N VAL A 254 -8.06 14.96 -12.03
CA VAL A 254 -8.32 16.04 -11.07
C VAL A 254 -8.85 15.45 -9.77
N MET A 255 -8.20 15.80 -8.68
CA MET A 255 -8.68 15.50 -7.33
C MET A 255 -8.96 16.84 -6.63
N GLU A 256 -10.23 17.26 -6.64
CA GLU A 256 -10.68 18.53 -6.08
C GLU A 256 -11.37 18.29 -4.73
N VAL A 257 -10.86 18.93 -3.66
CA VAL A 257 -11.31 18.71 -2.29
C VAL A 257 -11.91 19.98 -1.71
N HIS A 258 -13.10 19.83 -1.11
CA HIS A 258 -13.76 20.83 -0.27
C HIS A 258 -13.82 20.34 1.16
N PHE A 259 -13.13 21.00 2.10
CA PHE A 259 -13.22 20.72 3.52
C PHE A 259 -14.40 21.46 4.17
N PHE A 260 -15.17 20.77 5.01
CA PHE A 260 -16.38 21.32 5.63
C PHE A 260 -16.09 22.44 6.65
N LYS A 261 -14.94 22.42 7.29
CA LYS A 261 -14.47 23.49 8.18
C LYS A 261 -13.30 24.17 7.50
N GLY A 262 -13.56 25.33 6.90
CA GLY A 262 -12.65 26.05 6.02
C GLY A 262 -11.25 26.31 6.61
N MET A 263 -10.24 25.60 6.08
CA MET A 263 -8.81 25.82 6.31
C MET A 263 -8.02 25.75 4.99
N VAL A 264 -8.66 26.06 3.87
CA VAL A 264 -8.03 25.83 2.54
C VAL A 264 -6.80 26.70 2.32
N ASN A 265 -6.80 27.94 2.83
CA ASN A 265 -5.71 28.89 2.55
C ASN A 265 -4.38 28.53 3.25
N ASP A 266 -4.42 27.81 4.37
CA ASP A 266 -3.24 27.52 5.19
C ASP A 266 -2.55 26.20 4.81
N ILE A 267 -3.12 25.44 3.85
CA ILE A 267 -2.64 24.10 3.50
C ILE A 267 -2.00 24.01 2.11
N TYR A 268 -2.03 25.08 1.30
CA TYR A 268 -1.37 25.08 0.01
C TYR A 268 0.15 24.84 0.10
N GLY A 269 0.68 24.01 -0.80
CA GLY A 269 2.08 23.61 -0.83
C GLY A 269 2.46 22.61 0.28
N LYS A 270 1.50 22.14 1.08
CA LYS A 270 1.75 21.15 2.12
C LYS A 270 1.37 19.75 1.66
N THR A 271 2.04 18.77 2.24
CA THR A 271 1.67 17.37 2.10
C THR A 271 0.57 17.02 3.09
N ILE A 272 -0.45 16.32 2.62
CA ILE A 272 -1.57 15.83 3.41
C ILE A 272 -1.81 14.35 3.11
N THR A 273 -2.13 13.56 4.12
CA THR A 273 -2.65 12.21 3.90
C THR A 273 -4.15 12.32 3.60
N VAL A 274 -4.57 11.85 2.43
CA VAL A 274 -5.99 11.78 2.04
C VAL A 274 -6.48 10.36 2.23
N GLU A 275 -7.50 10.18 3.05
CA GLU A 275 -8.13 8.88 3.33
C GLU A 275 -9.57 8.88 2.81
N PHE A 276 -9.90 7.88 1.99
CA PHE A 276 -11.21 7.72 1.37
C PHE A 276 -12.11 6.88 2.27
N LEU A 277 -13.11 7.51 2.87
CA LEU A 277 -14.00 6.88 3.85
C LEU A 277 -15.17 6.17 3.18
N GLU A 278 -15.82 6.86 2.21
CA GLU A 278 -17.00 6.35 1.53
C GLU A 278 -17.13 6.97 0.14
N ARG A 279 -17.67 6.23 -0.83
CA ARG A 279 -18.10 6.77 -2.12
C ARG A 279 -19.53 7.25 -1.99
N VAL A 280 -19.75 8.54 -2.21
CA VAL A 280 -21.07 9.17 -2.06
C VAL A 280 -21.92 8.97 -3.31
N ARG A 281 -21.33 9.19 -4.50
CA ARG A 281 -22.03 9.08 -5.80
C ARG A 281 -21.06 9.14 -6.98
N ASP A 282 -21.59 8.90 -8.17
CA ASP A 282 -20.90 9.14 -9.44
C ASP A 282 -20.74 10.65 -9.71
N GLU A 283 -19.79 10.98 -10.59
CA GLU A 283 -19.70 12.34 -11.17
C GLU A 283 -20.99 12.72 -11.86
N LYS A 284 -21.37 14.01 -11.72
CA LYS A 284 -22.56 14.56 -12.32
C LYS A 284 -22.23 15.89 -12.99
N LYS A 285 -22.67 16.06 -14.23
CA LYS A 285 -22.65 17.39 -14.87
C LYS A 285 -23.87 18.18 -14.45
N PHE A 286 -23.68 19.44 -14.11
CA PHE A 286 -24.75 20.35 -13.71
C PHE A 286 -24.97 21.40 -14.79
N SER A 287 -26.22 21.73 -15.07
CA SER A 287 -26.60 22.73 -16.06
C SER A 287 -26.43 24.16 -15.54
N SER A 288 -26.37 24.33 -14.22
CA SER A 288 -26.21 25.64 -13.57
C SER A 288 -25.49 25.56 -12.24
N PRO A 289 -24.84 26.65 -11.78
CA PRO A 289 -24.25 26.75 -10.45
C PRO A 289 -25.24 26.47 -9.31
N LYS A 290 -26.50 26.86 -9.48
CA LYS A 290 -27.55 26.61 -8.48
C LYS A 290 -27.83 25.13 -8.26
N GLU A 291 -27.82 24.34 -9.33
CA GLU A 291 -27.98 22.88 -9.23
C GLU A 291 -26.78 22.22 -8.55
N LEU A 292 -25.56 22.69 -8.86
CA LEU A 292 -24.34 22.23 -8.19
C LEU A 292 -24.42 22.49 -6.67
N ILE A 293 -24.75 23.73 -6.26
CA ILE A 293 -24.87 24.09 -4.84
C ILE A 293 -25.89 23.21 -4.13
N LYS A 294 -27.09 23.04 -4.72
CA LYS A 294 -28.14 22.18 -4.16
C LYS A 294 -27.68 20.71 -4.01
N GLN A 295 -26.85 20.23 -4.92
CA GLN A 295 -26.30 18.87 -4.81
C GLN A 295 -25.23 18.80 -3.71
N LEU A 296 -24.32 19.80 -3.61
CA LEU A 296 -23.31 19.86 -2.57
C LEU A 296 -23.90 19.91 -1.16
N GLU A 297 -25.05 20.58 -1.00
CA GLU A 297 -25.81 20.58 0.27
C GLU A 297 -26.38 19.21 0.62
N LYS A 298 -26.74 18.40 -0.38
CA LYS A 298 -27.24 17.03 -0.16
C LYS A 298 -26.10 16.04 0.12
N ASP A 299 -24.94 16.28 -0.46
CA ASP A 299 -23.77 15.43 -0.32
C ASP A 299 -23.10 15.62 1.06
N LYS A 300 -23.32 16.79 1.70
CA LYS A 300 -22.81 17.14 3.04
C LYS A 300 -23.64 16.52 4.16
#